data_c3fa273e7e73c3ddd7885a46ed237f62
#
_entry.id   c3fa273e7e73c3ddd7885a46ed237f62
#
_cell.length_a   1.000
_cell.length_b   1.000
_cell.length_c   1.000
_cell.angle_alpha   90.00
_cell.angle_beta   90.00
_cell.angle_gamma   90.00
#
_symmetry.space_group_name_H-M   'P 1'
#
loop_
_entity.id
_entity.type
_entity.pdbx_description
1 polymer ?
#
loop_
_entity_poly.entity_id
_entity_poly.type
_entity_poly.pdbx_seq_one_letter_code
_entity_poly.pdbx_strand_id
1 'polypeptide(L)'
;MRLAKISMALSVLVTVSFLGFNCYAQPNIPQDKIPSNLSAEVKAEVDGLYAPEAVKRAQAANKLGNLGEKAAPAIPLLIGMLGDSAGIELKTGPESKIADNTSPGIEAAVALGKIGDPALEPLIGALKDKNPHVRVLAAVALEELENPKAVDALIAALQDENLDAQASAARALGEINDPKAVDPLIAALKDKKPEMRGTAAVALGEIGDKRATMPLVALLKDPSEKVRRLAAVSLGEIGDNQSVKALVAALKDGDAQVRAAAAQALGGKSDVKQSQEPLLAAAKDKNPQVRAAVIEALAGMKSPKIEDIFISALKDEDPQVRFSATEALAEIKSPKAVKPLLAALKDDSPGVRAAAAKGLGSLGDPAAVPALFDLLKDQKESVRASAAAALGKTKSPRAIKALVGVLNNDEMPVRVNAAVAMGEIGSPRAVKPLVRALSDKSGCVREAAASGLAHITGKNFGEDQVAWNKYWEENKEAYLSVCAKGLCRY
;
A
#
# COMPACT_ATOMS: atom_id res chain seq x y z
N MET A 1 -5.44 4.16 3.85
CA MET A 1 -4.11 4.08 4.48
C MET A 1 -4.15 3.45 5.88
N ARG A 2 -5.07 3.81 6.82
CA ARG A 2 -5.18 3.18 8.16
C ARG A 2 -5.37 1.66 8.13
N LEU A 3 -6.26 1.10 7.31
CA LEU A 3 -6.47 -0.35 7.20
C LEU A 3 -5.25 -1.14 6.69
N ALA A 4 -4.40 -0.53 5.87
CA ALA A 4 -3.15 -1.15 5.41
C ALA A 4 -2.07 -1.17 6.51
N LYS A 5 -2.03 -0.17 7.40
CA LYS A 5 -1.14 -0.13 8.56
C LYS A 5 -1.50 -1.22 9.60
N ILE A 6 -2.80 -1.42 9.87
CA ILE A 6 -3.30 -2.49 10.75
C ILE A 6 -2.90 -3.87 10.23
N SER A 7 -3.00 -4.10 8.92
CA SER A 7 -2.57 -5.35 8.27
C SER A 7 -1.05 -5.59 8.38
N MET A 8 -0.25 -4.52 8.34
CA MET A 8 1.21 -4.61 8.46
C MET A 8 1.67 -4.82 9.90
N ALA A 9 1.01 -4.20 10.89
CA ALA A 9 1.24 -4.43 12.31
C ALA A 9 0.85 -5.86 12.73
N LEU A 10 -0.29 -6.36 12.24
CA LEU A 10 -0.73 -7.74 12.46
C LEU A 10 0.18 -8.77 11.77
N SER A 11 0.75 -8.49 10.60
CA SER A 11 1.66 -9.43 9.93
C SER A 11 3.00 -9.62 10.64
N VAL A 12 3.45 -8.66 11.45
CA VAL A 12 4.65 -8.80 12.30
C VAL A 12 4.36 -9.63 13.54
N LEU A 13 3.13 -9.57 14.09
CA LEU A 13 2.69 -10.41 15.21
C LEU A 13 2.54 -11.90 14.84
N VAL A 14 2.23 -12.22 13.59
CA VAL A 14 2.02 -13.60 13.10
C VAL A 14 3.33 -14.40 12.97
N THR A 15 4.50 -13.78 12.99
CA THR A 15 5.79 -14.48 12.99
C THR A 15 6.29 -14.91 14.38
N VAL A 16 5.56 -14.61 15.45
CA VAL A 16 5.84 -15.12 16.78
C VAL A 16 5.31 -16.55 16.87
N SER A 17 6.23 -17.50 16.93
CA SER A 17 6.02 -18.94 16.96
C SER A 17 4.90 -19.38 17.91
N PHE A 18 3.78 -19.85 17.36
CA PHE A 18 2.79 -20.63 18.09
C PHE A 18 3.37 -22.01 18.42
N LEU A 19 4.20 -22.09 19.45
CA LEU A 19 4.56 -23.35 20.11
C LEU A 19 3.77 -23.46 21.40
N GLY A 20 2.63 -24.15 21.30
CA GLY A 20 2.10 -25.02 22.32
C GLY A 20 1.72 -24.44 23.68
N PHE A 21 0.59 -23.72 23.78
CA PHE A 21 -0.21 -23.73 25.00
C PHE A 21 -1.71 -23.75 24.61
N ASN A 22 -2.30 -24.95 24.61
CA ASN A 22 -3.75 -25.11 24.63
C ASN A 22 -4.29 -24.78 26.04
N CYS A 23 -4.42 -23.51 26.36
CA CYS A 23 -5.22 -23.07 27.48
C CYS A 23 -6.27 -22.10 26.94
N TYR A 24 -7.50 -22.57 26.79
CA TYR A 24 -8.65 -21.70 26.49
C TYR A 24 -8.89 -20.79 27.69
N ALA A 25 -8.28 -19.62 27.69
CA ALA A 25 -8.57 -18.60 28.67
C ALA A 25 -9.90 -17.94 28.28
N GLN A 26 -10.96 -18.28 28.99
CA GLN A 26 -12.23 -17.51 28.93
C GLN A 26 -12.03 -16.16 29.61
N PRO A 27 -12.89 -15.15 29.34
CA PRO A 27 -12.84 -13.86 30.02
C PRO A 27 -12.73 -14.05 31.56
N ASN A 28 -11.74 -13.42 32.15
CA ASN A 28 -11.42 -13.59 33.55
C ASN A 28 -12.34 -12.78 34.49
N ILE A 29 -13.58 -12.51 34.03
CA ILE A 29 -14.58 -11.80 34.82
C ILE A 29 -15.82 -12.67 34.98
N PRO A 30 -16.24 -12.94 36.23
CA PRO A 30 -17.47 -13.67 36.50
C PRO A 30 -18.68 -12.96 35.91
N GLN A 31 -19.67 -13.76 35.40
CA GLN A 31 -20.87 -13.21 34.76
C GLN A 31 -21.74 -12.36 35.72
N ASP A 32 -21.65 -12.60 37.03
CA ASP A 32 -22.34 -11.81 38.07
C ASP A 32 -21.77 -10.38 38.21
N LYS A 33 -20.61 -10.11 37.62
CA LYS A 33 -19.98 -8.78 37.58
C LYS A 33 -20.24 -8.00 36.28
N ILE A 34 -21.11 -8.50 35.41
CA ILE A 34 -21.53 -7.75 34.23
C ILE A 34 -22.31 -6.50 34.69
N PRO A 35 -21.95 -5.29 34.22
CA PRO A 35 -22.65 -4.06 34.60
C PRO A 35 -24.14 -4.14 34.25
N SER A 36 -25.00 -3.79 35.23
CA SER A 36 -26.45 -3.87 35.08
C SER A 36 -27.06 -2.78 34.18
N ASN A 37 -26.27 -1.75 33.84
CA ASN A 37 -26.69 -0.57 33.06
C ASN A 37 -26.28 -0.62 31.58
N LEU A 38 -26.05 -1.83 31.02
CA LEU A 38 -25.73 -2.00 29.63
C LEU A 38 -26.93 -1.68 28.72
N SER A 39 -26.71 -0.98 27.62
CA SER A 39 -27.70 -0.85 26.55
C SER A 39 -28.01 -2.23 25.93
N ALA A 40 -29.19 -2.38 25.33
CA ALA A 40 -29.58 -3.65 24.70
C ALA A 40 -28.56 -4.12 23.65
N GLU A 41 -28.00 -3.20 22.87
CA GLU A 41 -26.96 -3.48 21.85
C GLU A 41 -25.67 -4.03 22.49
N VAL A 42 -25.17 -3.37 23.53
CA VAL A 42 -23.95 -3.78 24.21
C VAL A 42 -24.15 -5.11 24.94
N LYS A 43 -25.32 -5.31 25.60
CA LYS A 43 -25.63 -6.54 26.32
C LYS A 43 -25.66 -7.75 25.39
N ALA A 44 -26.27 -7.63 24.21
CA ALA A 44 -26.32 -8.71 23.22
C ALA A 44 -24.93 -9.21 22.82
N GLU A 45 -23.96 -8.33 22.68
CA GLU A 45 -22.58 -8.69 22.31
C GLU A 45 -21.75 -9.13 23.54
N VAL A 46 -22.01 -8.59 24.74
CA VAL A 46 -21.35 -9.03 25.97
C VAL A 46 -21.60 -10.52 26.25
N ASP A 47 -22.82 -11.03 26.03
CA ASP A 47 -23.12 -12.45 26.16
C ASP A 47 -22.27 -13.30 25.20
N GLY A 48 -21.98 -12.78 24.01
CA GLY A 48 -21.10 -13.40 23.03
C GLY A 48 -19.64 -13.55 23.45
N LEU A 49 -19.13 -12.69 24.37
CA LEU A 49 -17.76 -12.79 24.90
C LEU A 49 -17.54 -14.07 25.73
N TYR A 50 -18.60 -14.68 26.23
CA TYR A 50 -18.57 -15.91 27.01
C TYR A 50 -18.86 -17.17 26.17
N ALA A 51 -18.98 -17.05 24.84
CA ALA A 51 -19.22 -18.18 23.96
C ALA A 51 -18.08 -19.22 24.06
N PRO A 52 -18.40 -20.53 24.03
CA PRO A 52 -17.37 -21.57 24.00
C PRO A 52 -16.44 -21.46 22.81
N GLU A 53 -16.96 -21.07 21.64
CA GLU A 53 -16.22 -20.97 20.40
C GLU A 53 -15.45 -19.66 20.31
N ALA A 54 -14.13 -19.76 20.09
CA ALA A 54 -13.24 -18.60 19.95
C ALA A 54 -13.71 -17.61 18.87
N VAL A 55 -14.23 -18.12 17.75
CA VAL A 55 -14.77 -17.29 16.65
C VAL A 55 -15.90 -16.38 17.14
N LYS A 56 -16.82 -16.91 17.94
CA LYS A 56 -17.96 -16.13 18.48
C LYS A 56 -17.47 -15.07 19.45
N ARG A 57 -16.50 -15.39 20.31
CA ARG A 57 -15.89 -14.42 21.24
C ARG A 57 -15.22 -13.28 20.51
N ALA A 58 -14.45 -13.60 19.46
CA ALA A 58 -13.79 -12.60 18.63
C ALA A 58 -14.79 -11.72 17.88
N GLN A 59 -15.85 -12.31 17.30
CA GLN A 59 -16.92 -11.55 16.64
C GLN A 59 -17.63 -10.60 17.60
N ALA A 60 -17.91 -11.03 18.83
CA ALA A 60 -18.53 -10.21 19.86
C ALA A 60 -17.60 -9.02 20.24
N ALA A 61 -16.31 -9.27 20.45
CA ALA A 61 -15.33 -8.21 20.71
C ALA A 61 -15.26 -7.20 19.57
N ASN A 62 -15.18 -7.66 18.30
CA ASN A 62 -15.16 -6.80 17.13
C ASN A 62 -16.40 -5.92 17.01
N LYS A 63 -17.60 -6.49 17.25
CA LYS A 63 -18.85 -5.73 17.22
C LYS A 63 -18.91 -4.69 18.33
N LEU A 64 -18.46 -5.01 19.57
CA LEU A 64 -18.32 -4.03 20.66
C LEU A 64 -17.40 -2.87 20.25
N GLY A 65 -16.26 -3.16 19.64
CA GLY A 65 -15.37 -2.13 19.10
C GLY A 65 -16.05 -1.23 18.07
N ASN A 66 -16.90 -1.80 17.21
CA ASN A 66 -17.63 -1.02 16.19
C ASN A 66 -18.75 -0.13 16.80
N LEU A 67 -19.17 -0.37 18.04
CA LEU A 67 -20.07 0.52 18.79
C LEU A 67 -19.34 1.76 19.35
N GLY A 68 -18.00 1.75 19.34
CA GLY A 68 -17.17 2.84 19.83
C GLY A 68 -17.44 3.13 21.32
N GLU A 69 -17.48 4.40 21.69
CA GLU A 69 -17.64 4.86 23.09
C GLU A 69 -18.90 4.31 23.78
N LYS A 70 -19.94 3.94 23.03
CA LYS A 70 -21.14 3.29 23.60
C LYS A 70 -20.83 1.98 24.31
N ALA A 71 -19.77 1.29 23.88
CA ALA A 71 -19.31 0.05 24.50
C ALA A 71 -18.38 0.26 25.71
N ALA A 72 -18.14 1.50 26.17
CA ALA A 72 -17.29 1.79 27.32
C ALA A 72 -17.63 0.94 28.59
N PRO A 73 -18.90 0.64 28.91
CA PRO A 73 -19.21 -0.24 30.05
C PRO A 73 -18.67 -1.68 29.88
N ALA A 74 -18.36 -2.13 28.67
CA ALA A 74 -17.79 -3.46 28.41
C ALA A 74 -16.24 -3.51 28.53
N ILE A 75 -15.56 -2.37 28.69
CA ILE A 75 -14.10 -2.29 28.80
C ILE A 75 -13.51 -3.30 29.80
N PRO A 76 -14.00 -3.46 31.03
CA PRO A 76 -13.42 -4.43 31.98
C PRO A 76 -13.47 -5.87 31.47
N LEU A 77 -14.51 -6.23 30.68
CA LEU A 77 -14.66 -7.54 30.07
C LEU A 77 -13.65 -7.74 28.93
N LEU A 78 -13.49 -6.73 28.07
CA LEU A 78 -12.52 -6.74 26.99
C LEU A 78 -11.07 -6.79 27.49
N ILE A 79 -10.75 -6.08 28.58
CA ILE A 79 -9.44 -6.20 29.25
C ILE A 79 -9.22 -7.64 29.74
N GLY A 80 -10.24 -8.29 30.34
CA GLY A 80 -10.17 -9.68 30.74
C GLY A 80 -9.96 -10.66 29.58
N MET A 81 -10.39 -10.28 28.38
CA MET A 81 -10.19 -11.08 27.16
C MET A 81 -8.81 -10.95 26.54
N LEU A 82 -8.00 -9.95 26.86
CA LEU A 82 -6.66 -9.79 26.28
C LEU A 82 -5.78 -11.03 26.46
N GLY A 83 -6.05 -11.88 27.48
CA GLY A 83 -5.36 -13.15 27.68
C GLY A 83 -5.84 -14.30 26.79
N ASP A 84 -6.92 -14.14 26.03
CA ASP A 84 -7.51 -15.21 25.21
C ASP A 84 -6.74 -15.39 23.88
N SER A 85 -5.79 -16.32 23.89
CA SER A 85 -4.92 -16.64 22.76
C SER A 85 -5.45 -17.78 21.88
N ALA A 86 -6.72 -18.17 22.00
CA ALA A 86 -7.30 -19.23 21.20
C ALA A 86 -7.22 -18.87 19.70
N GLY A 87 -6.44 -19.64 18.93
CA GLY A 87 -6.29 -19.43 17.49
C GLY A 87 -7.60 -19.67 16.75
N ILE A 88 -7.89 -18.82 15.78
CA ILE A 88 -9.06 -18.92 14.92
C ILE A 88 -8.58 -19.27 13.50
N GLU A 89 -8.84 -20.51 13.08
CA GLU A 89 -8.72 -20.89 11.66
C GLU A 89 -10.06 -20.59 10.99
N LEU A 90 -10.09 -19.56 10.16
CA LEU A 90 -11.29 -19.23 9.39
C LEU A 90 -11.34 -20.10 8.13
N LYS A 91 -12.42 -20.88 7.99
CA LYS A 91 -12.82 -21.40 6.68
C LYS A 91 -13.26 -20.19 5.85
N THR A 92 -12.49 -19.83 4.83
CA THR A 92 -12.74 -18.69 3.94
C THR A 92 -14.15 -18.74 3.35
N GLY A 93 -14.98 -17.75 3.70
CA GLY A 93 -16.29 -17.52 3.13
C GLY A 93 -16.51 -16.00 2.98
N PRO A 94 -17.30 -15.56 1.98
CA PRO A 94 -17.46 -14.14 1.64
C PRO A 94 -18.10 -13.26 2.71
N GLU A 95 -18.55 -13.83 3.84
CA GLU A 95 -19.18 -13.10 4.95
C GLU A 95 -18.29 -12.90 6.18
N SER A 96 -17.05 -13.41 6.18
CA SER A 96 -16.15 -13.28 7.33
C SER A 96 -15.50 -11.89 7.33
N LYS A 97 -15.88 -11.04 8.30
CA LYS A 97 -15.25 -9.72 8.56
C LYS A 97 -14.05 -9.80 9.50
N ILE A 98 -13.58 -10.98 9.82
CA ILE A 98 -12.46 -11.24 10.73
C ILE A 98 -11.26 -11.65 9.89
N ALA A 99 -10.08 -11.10 10.19
CA ALA A 99 -8.84 -11.44 9.48
C ALA A 99 -8.40 -12.89 9.75
N ASP A 100 -7.82 -13.54 8.75
CA ASP A 100 -7.15 -14.82 8.93
C ASP A 100 -6.03 -14.68 9.97
N ASN A 101 -5.85 -15.67 10.84
CA ASN A 101 -4.85 -15.69 11.94
C ASN A 101 -5.09 -14.65 13.06
N THR A 102 -6.30 -14.51 13.56
CA THR A 102 -6.62 -13.69 14.74
C THR A 102 -6.93 -14.55 15.97
N SER A 103 -7.10 -13.90 17.13
CA SER A 103 -7.59 -14.50 18.37
C SER A 103 -8.60 -13.58 19.04
N PRO A 104 -9.44 -14.08 19.99
CA PRO A 104 -10.35 -13.22 20.73
C PRO A 104 -9.63 -12.09 21.49
N GLY A 105 -8.42 -12.34 21.99
CA GLY A 105 -7.60 -11.31 22.64
C GLY A 105 -7.17 -10.20 21.68
N ILE A 106 -6.77 -10.53 20.45
CA ILE A 106 -6.42 -9.55 19.43
C ILE A 106 -7.64 -8.69 19.06
N GLU A 107 -8.79 -9.31 18.84
CA GLU A 107 -10.03 -8.57 18.55
C GLU A 107 -10.48 -7.69 19.73
N ALA A 108 -10.24 -8.13 20.97
CA ALA A 108 -10.47 -7.31 22.16
C ALA A 108 -9.54 -6.10 22.23
N ALA A 109 -8.25 -6.25 21.88
CA ALA A 109 -7.30 -5.14 21.81
C ALA A 109 -7.71 -4.09 20.76
N VAL A 110 -8.08 -4.55 19.56
CA VAL A 110 -8.62 -3.68 18.50
C VAL A 110 -9.92 -2.99 18.93
N ALA A 111 -10.80 -3.71 19.63
CA ALA A 111 -12.04 -3.15 20.16
C ALA A 111 -11.78 -2.05 21.19
N LEU A 112 -10.84 -2.26 22.11
CA LEU A 112 -10.45 -1.27 23.11
C LEU A 112 -9.87 0.00 22.47
N GLY A 113 -9.04 -0.12 21.44
CA GLY A 113 -8.55 1.02 20.66
C GLY A 113 -9.69 1.81 20.01
N LYS A 114 -10.66 1.11 19.40
CA LYS A 114 -11.84 1.74 18.77
C LYS A 114 -12.81 2.39 19.76
N ILE A 115 -12.92 1.87 20.98
CA ILE A 115 -13.74 2.48 22.04
C ILE A 115 -13.19 3.86 22.41
N GLY A 116 -11.89 4.03 22.35
CA GLY A 116 -11.26 5.33 22.52
C GLY A 116 -10.86 5.64 23.95
N ASP A 117 -10.84 6.93 24.31
CA ASP A 117 -10.34 7.46 25.57
C ASP A 117 -10.82 6.76 26.86
N PRO A 118 -12.07 6.27 26.97
CA PRO A 118 -12.49 5.53 28.16
C PRO A 118 -11.66 4.26 28.46
N ALA A 119 -10.99 3.68 27.45
CA ALA A 119 -10.15 2.50 27.60
C ALA A 119 -8.72 2.83 28.09
N LEU A 120 -8.28 4.08 28.07
CA LEU A 120 -6.91 4.50 28.34
C LEU A 120 -6.39 4.01 29.69
N GLU A 121 -7.02 4.41 30.80
CA GLU A 121 -6.57 4.05 32.12
C GLU A 121 -6.63 2.53 32.41
N PRO A 122 -7.69 1.80 32.01
CA PRO A 122 -7.70 0.34 32.06
C PRO A 122 -6.55 -0.31 31.30
N LEU A 123 -6.20 0.19 30.09
CA LEU A 123 -5.10 -0.33 29.29
C LEU A 123 -3.74 -0.04 29.94
N ILE A 124 -3.54 1.16 30.49
CA ILE A 124 -2.34 1.49 31.29
C ILE A 124 -2.18 0.53 32.48
N GLY A 125 -3.28 0.17 33.12
CA GLY A 125 -3.29 -0.84 34.17
C GLY A 125 -2.89 -2.23 33.63
N ALA A 126 -3.39 -2.63 32.46
CA ALA A 126 -3.11 -3.91 31.86
C ALA A 126 -1.65 -4.07 31.37
N LEU A 127 -0.89 -2.99 31.17
CA LEU A 127 0.57 -3.06 30.94
C LEU A 127 1.35 -3.67 32.13
N LYS A 128 0.74 -3.83 33.28
CA LYS A 128 1.34 -4.41 34.51
C LYS A 128 0.76 -5.79 34.82
N ASP A 129 0.00 -6.39 33.92
CA ASP A 129 -0.60 -7.71 34.16
C ASP A 129 0.48 -8.80 34.27
N LYS A 130 0.18 -9.84 35.05
CA LYS A 130 1.08 -10.99 35.24
C LYS A 130 1.29 -11.77 33.97
N ASN A 131 0.28 -11.82 33.11
CA ASN A 131 0.33 -12.52 31.83
C ASN A 131 1.03 -11.64 30.77
N PRO A 132 2.18 -12.02 30.24
CA PRO A 132 2.89 -11.23 29.22
C PRO A 132 2.05 -10.98 27.96
N HIS A 133 1.18 -11.92 27.59
CA HIS A 133 0.30 -11.75 26.43
C HIS A 133 -0.70 -10.59 26.62
N VAL A 134 -1.21 -10.42 27.84
CA VAL A 134 -2.07 -9.27 28.19
C VAL A 134 -1.28 -7.97 28.07
N ARG A 135 -0.03 -7.92 28.56
CA ARG A 135 0.82 -6.73 28.47
C ARG A 135 1.14 -6.36 27.01
N VAL A 136 1.42 -7.36 26.16
CA VAL A 136 1.61 -7.18 24.70
C VAL A 136 0.38 -6.54 24.07
N LEU A 137 -0.81 -7.13 24.28
CA LEU A 137 -2.04 -6.66 23.64
C LEU A 137 -2.54 -5.33 24.22
N ALA A 138 -2.24 -5.04 25.50
CA ALA A 138 -2.47 -3.72 26.08
C ALA A 138 -1.64 -2.64 25.36
N ALA A 139 -0.35 -2.91 25.10
CA ALA A 139 0.49 -1.99 24.34
C ALA A 139 -0.01 -1.80 22.88
N VAL A 140 -0.46 -2.88 22.21
CA VAL A 140 -1.08 -2.82 20.88
C VAL A 140 -2.37 -1.99 20.88
N ALA A 141 -3.22 -2.12 21.92
CA ALA A 141 -4.43 -1.31 22.04
C ALA A 141 -4.12 0.17 22.28
N LEU A 142 -3.05 0.48 23.03
CA LEU A 142 -2.57 1.85 23.27
C LEU A 142 -1.91 2.46 22.02
N GLU A 143 -1.29 1.65 21.16
CA GLU A 143 -0.81 2.04 19.82
C GLU A 143 -1.98 2.55 18.96
N GLU A 144 -3.07 1.80 18.89
CA GLU A 144 -4.28 2.17 18.12
C GLU A 144 -4.99 3.41 18.72
N LEU A 145 -4.89 3.60 20.04
CA LEU A 145 -5.50 4.73 20.74
C LEU A 145 -4.76 6.06 20.46
N GLU A 146 -3.47 6.00 20.17
CA GLU A 146 -2.59 7.16 19.88
C GLU A 146 -2.69 8.28 20.96
N ASN A 147 -2.99 7.93 22.24
CA ASN A 147 -3.18 8.95 23.30
C ASN A 147 -1.87 9.25 24.04
N PRO A 148 -1.38 10.52 24.04
CA PRO A 148 -0.10 10.89 24.67
C PRO A 148 -0.01 10.61 26.17
N LYS A 149 -1.15 10.48 26.86
CA LYS A 149 -1.16 10.14 28.32
C LYS A 149 -0.63 8.73 28.59
N ALA A 150 -0.57 7.84 27.58
CA ALA A 150 0.00 6.50 27.72
C ALA A 150 1.54 6.49 27.72
N VAL A 151 2.19 7.59 27.28
CA VAL A 151 3.63 7.62 27.00
C VAL A 151 4.47 7.21 28.20
N ASP A 152 4.22 7.74 29.38
CA ASP A 152 5.03 7.44 30.58
C ASP A 152 4.89 5.95 30.99
N ALA A 153 3.70 5.35 30.82
CA ALA A 153 3.47 3.92 31.09
C ALA A 153 4.14 3.02 30.03
N LEU A 154 4.11 3.42 28.75
CA LEU A 154 4.78 2.72 27.68
C LEU A 154 6.30 2.81 27.79
N ILE A 155 6.85 3.95 28.24
CA ILE A 155 8.28 4.09 28.56
C ILE A 155 8.69 3.10 29.65
N ALA A 156 7.88 2.93 30.69
CA ALA A 156 8.15 1.92 31.72
C ALA A 156 8.11 0.49 31.14
N ALA A 157 7.18 0.20 30.21
CA ALA A 157 7.06 -1.09 29.55
C ALA A 157 8.22 -1.43 28.61
N LEU A 158 9.07 -0.48 28.20
CA LEU A 158 10.34 -0.76 27.50
C LEU A 158 11.31 -1.61 28.36
N GLN A 159 11.11 -1.68 29.66
CA GLN A 159 11.91 -2.49 30.58
C GLN A 159 11.22 -3.82 30.97
N ASP A 160 10.18 -4.21 30.25
CA ASP A 160 9.47 -5.48 30.51
C ASP A 160 10.42 -6.71 30.39
N GLU A 161 10.18 -7.73 31.18
CA GLU A 161 10.94 -8.98 31.07
C GLU A 161 10.68 -9.75 29.76
N ASN A 162 9.50 -9.53 29.17
CA ASN A 162 9.08 -10.14 27.91
C ASN A 162 9.44 -9.25 26.71
N LEU A 163 10.15 -9.79 25.74
CA LEU A 163 10.62 -9.07 24.57
C LEU A 163 9.47 -8.51 23.70
N ASP A 164 8.40 -9.28 23.55
CA ASP A 164 7.27 -8.87 22.71
C ASP A 164 6.52 -7.68 23.35
N ALA A 165 6.44 -7.65 24.69
CA ALA A 165 5.90 -6.50 25.41
C ALA A 165 6.79 -5.25 25.25
N GLN A 166 8.12 -5.40 25.35
CA GLN A 166 9.07 -4.32 25.08
C GLN A 166 8.90 -3.77 23.66
N ALA A 167 8.86 -4.68 22.67
CA ALA A 167 8.74 -4.31 21.26
C ALA A 167 7.40 -3.63 20.96
N SER A 168 6.29 -4.12 21.54
CA SER A 168 4.97 -3.49 21.37
C SER A 168 4.91 -2.12 22.02
N ALA A 169 5.53 -1.94 23.19
CA ALA A 169 5.65 -0.63 23.83
C ALA A 169 6.47 0.34 22.97
N ALA A 170 7.59 -0.11 22.39
CA ALA A 170 8.41 0.72 21.52
C ALA A 170 7.64 1.16 20.25
N ARG A 171 6.87 0.27 19.63
CA ARG A 171 6.01 0.61 18.48
C ARG A 171 4.95 1.62 18.86
N ALA A 172 4.22 1.38 19.97
CA ALA A 172 3.21 2.30 20.44
C ALA A 172 3.78 3.71 20.71
N LEU A 173 5.00 3.80 21.24
CA LEU A 173 5.69 5.08 21.42
C LEU A 173 6.02 5.76 20.08
N GLY A 174 6.39 5.01 19.04
CA GLY A 174 6.62 5.53 17.68
C GLY A 174 5.35 6.12 17.09
N GLU A 175 4.23 5.38 17.11
CA GLU A 175 2.93 5.84 16.55
C GLU A 175 2.36 7.04 17.33
N ILE A 176 2.47 7.06 18.69
CA ILE A 176 2.04 8.21 19.50
C ILE A 176 2.88 9.46 19.20
N ASN A 177 4.12 9.28 18.78
CA ASN A 177 5.00 10.36 18.30
C ASN A 177 5.23 11.48 19.34
N ASP A 178 5.39 11.12 20.62
CA ASP A 178 5.70 12.10 21.68
C ASP A 178 7.22 12.22 21.88
N PRO A 179 7.79 13.45 21.84
CA PRO A 179 9.24 13.69 22.03
C PRO A 179 9.82 13.16 23.34
N LYS A 180 9.01 12.90 24.37
CA LYS A 180 9.43 12.27 25.61
C LYS A 180 9.97 10.86 25.43
N ALA A 181 9.49 10.13 24.39
CA ALA A 181 9.90 8.77 24.11
C ALA A 181 11.31 8.68 23.50
N VAL A 182 11.87 9.77 22.95
CA VAL A 182 13.11 9.77 22.18
C VAL A 182 14.29 9.24 23.00
N ASP A 183 14.55 9.79 24.18
CA ASP A 183 15.73 9.39 24.98
C ASP A 183 15.60 7.94 25.51
N PRO A 184 14.42 7.46 26.02
CA PRO A 184 14.21 6.06 26.32
C PRO A 184 14.41 5.11 25.13
N LEU A 185 13.93 5.47 23.92
CA LEU A 185 14.12 4.68 22.71
C LEU A 185 15.60 4.67 22.26
N ILE A 186 16.31 5.79 22.40
CA ILE A 186 17.78 5.84 22.16
C ILE A 186 18.51 4.89 23.11
N ALA A 187 18.11 4.78 24.35
CA ALA A 187 18.68 3.80 25.29
C ALA A 187 18.40 2.36 24.81
N ALA A 188 17.20 2.06 24.30
CA ALA A 188 16.83 0.75 23.76
C ALA A 188 17.59 0.35 22.48
N LEU A 189 18.21 1.29 21.76
CA LEU A 189 19.13 0.98 20.65
C LEU A 189 20.38 0.19 21.10
N LYS A 190 20.66 0.12 22.39
CA LYS A 190 21.79 -0.61 22.97
C LYS A 190 21.41 -1.97 23.54
N ASP A 191 20.17 -2.39 23.33
CA ASP A 191 19.70 -3.69 23.84
C ASP A 191 20.53 -4.85 23.27
N LYS A 192 20.67 -5.93 24.07
CA LYS A 192 21.39 -7.15 23.65
C LYS A 192 20.71 -7.85 22.49
N LYS A 193 19.36 -7.78 22.42
CA LYS A 193 18.54 -8.46 21.40
C LYS A 193 18.42 -7.60 20.17
N PRO A 194 18.80 -8.08 18.98
CA PRO A 194 18.72 -7.28 17.74
C PRO A 194 17.29 -6.90 17.38
N GLU A 195 16.28 -7.70 17.79
CA GLU A 195 14.86 -7.40 17.59
C GLU A 195 14.48 -6.10 18.28
N MET A 196 14.90 -5.92 19.55
CA MET A 196 14.60 -4.70 20.29
C MET A 196 15.33 -3.49 19.71
N ARG A 197 16.61 -3.63 19.35
CA ARG A 197 17.36 -2.54 18.68
C ARG A 197 16.68 -2.10 17.39
N GLY A 198 16.22 -3.08 16.58
CA GLY A 198 15.52 -2.80 15.33
C GLY A 198 14.18 -2.09 15.53
N THR A 199 13.38 -2.55 16.50
CA THR A 199 12.08 -1.93 16.80
C THR A 199 12.26 -0.50 17.33
N ALA A 200 13.21 -0.28 18.24
CA ALA A 200 13.52 1.07 18.74
C ALA A 200 14.02 2.00 17.61
N ALA A 201 14.78 1.47 16.65
CA ALA A 201 15.22 2.24 15.50
C ALA A 201 14.03 2.69 14.63
N VAL A 202 13.07 1.80 14.36
CA VAL A 202 11.85 2.14 13.60
C VAL A 202 11.04 3.21 14.33
N ALA A 203 10.76 3.02 15.63
CA ALA A 203 10.02 4.00 16.44
C ALA A 203 10.67 5.39 16.43
N LEU A 204 12.00 5.45 16.51
CA LEU A 204 12.73 6.72 16.41
C LEU A 204 12.64 7.35 15.02
N GLY A 205 12.58 6.54 13.96
CA GLY A 205 12.34 7.02 12.60
C GLY A 205 10.95 7.62 12.44
N GLU A 206 9.92 6.97 13.00
CA GLU A 206 8.54 7.45 13.01
C GLU A 206 8.40 8.78 13.74
N ILE A 207 9.03 8.92 14.92
CA ILE A 207 9.08 10.18 15.67
C ILE A 207 9.84 11.28 14.90
N GLY A 208 10.85 10.93 14.11
CA GLY A 208 11.57 11.85 13.26
C GLY A 208 12.42 12.90 13.99
N ASP A 209 12.66 12.73 15.30
CA ASP A 209 13.47 13.69 16.09
C ASP A 209 14.96 13.56 15.79
N LYS A 210 15.60 14.69 15.44
CA LYS A 210 17.02 14.76 15.07
C LYS A 210 17.99 14.30 16.16
N ARG A 211 17.57 14.23 17.43
CA ARG A 211 18.37 13.64 18.51
C ARG A 211 18.72 12.18 18.23
N ALA A 212 17.86 11.47 17.50
CA ALA A 212 18.06 10.08 17.14
C ALA A 212 19.05 9.87 15.98
N THR A 213 19.40 10.91 15.20
CA THR A 213 20.24 10.75 14.00
C THR A 213 21.57 10.06 14.32
N MET A 214 22.37 10.59 15.22
CA MET A 214 23.70 10.02 15.52
C MET A 214 23.63 8.63 16.16
N PRO A 215 22.71 8.34 17.11
CA PRO A 215 22.44 6.97 17.58
C PRO A 215 22.09 6.00 16.45
N LEU A 216 21.23 6.38 15.50
CA LEU A 216 20.87 5.54 14.35
C LEU A 216 22.03 5.36 13.37
N VAL A 217 22.86 6.38 13.15
CA VAL A 217 24.09 6.26 12.36
C VAL A 217 25.03 5.22 12.95
N ALA A 218 25.12 5.12 14.28
CA ALA A 218 25.93 4.08 14.93
C ALA A 218 25.38 2.66 14.63
N LEU A 219 24.06 2.52 14.51
CA LEU A 219 23.42 1.24 14.18
C LEU A 219 23.65 0.78 12.73
N LEU A 220 24.10 1.63 11.83
CA LEU A 220 24.56 1.20 10.49
C LEU A 220 25.81 0.31 10.55
N LYS A 221 26.41 0.13 11.73
CA LYS A 221 27.52 -0.81 11.97
C LYS A 221 27.12 -1.99 12.84
N ASP A 222 25.82 -2.20 13.06
CA ASP A 222 25.32 -3.32 13.86
C ASP A 222 25.72 -4.67 13.24
N PRO A 223 26.06 -5.69 14.05
CA PRO A 223 26.32 -7.03 13.56
C PRO A 223 25.17 -7.64 12.73
N SER A 224 23.91 -7.33 13.10
CA SER A 224 22.73 -7.80 12.39
C SER A 224 22.43 -6.94 11.17
N GLU A 225 22.40 -7.55 9.99
CA GLU A 225 21.99 -6.88 8.74
C GLU A 225 20.56 -6.35 8.81
N LYS A 226 19.66 -7.05 9.53
CA LYS A 226 18.29 -6.60 9.77
C LYS A 226 18.26 -5.28 10.53
N VAL A 227 19.09 -5.12 11.57
CA VAL A 227 19.18 -3.87 12.34
C VAL A 227 19.79 -2.76 11.48
N ARG A 228 20.87 -3.03 10.72
CA ARG A 228 21.46 -2.03 9.81
C ARG A 228 20.44 -1.55 8.76
N ARG A 229 19.65 -2.48 8.19
CA ARG A 229 18.59 -2.16 7.23
C ARG A 229 17.51 -1.25 7.84
N LEU A 230 17.01 -1.59 9.03
CA LEU A 230 16.02 -0.77 9.73
C LEU A 230 16.58 0.61 10.09
N ALA A 231 17.82 0.69 10.54
CA ALA A 231 18.48 1.98 10.79
C ALA A 231 18.58 2.84 9.52
N ALA A 232 18.85 2.23 8.36
CA ALA A 232 18.88 2.97 7.10
C ALA A 232 17.50 3.53 6.73
N VAL A 233 16.42 2.76 6.91
CA VAL A 233 15.03 3.22 6.70
C VAL A 233 14.72 4.39 7.63
N SER A 234 15.00 4.25 8.94
CA SER A 234 14.72 5.29 9.96
C SER A 234 15.48 6.57 9.73
N LEU A 235 16.75 6.48 9.28
CA LEU A 235 17.53 7.65 8.88
C LEU A 235 16.92 8.37 7.65
N GLY A 236 16.30 7.61 6.73
CA GLY A 236 15.55 8.16 5.61
C GLY A 236 14.32 8.98 6.04
N GLU A 237 13.60 8.50 7.07
CA GLU A 237 12.46 9.23 7.63
C GLU A 237 12.85 10.54 8.31
N ILE A 238 13.97 10.55 9.06
CA ILE A 238 14.52 11.79 9.66
C ILE A 238 15.01 12.75 8.58
N GLY A 239 15.74 12.26 7.57
CA GLY A 239 16.11 12.97 6.34
C GLY A 239 16.99 14.20 6.53
N ASP A 240 17.71 14.34 7.63
CA ASP A 240 18.65 15.46 7.84
C ASP A 240 19.99 15.23 7.11
N ASN A 241 20.84 16.27 7.06
CA ASN A 241 22.12 16.20 6.35
C ASN A 241 23.09 15.12 6.89
N GLN A 242 23.00 14.77 8.17
CA GLN A 242 23.83 13.72 8.75
C GLN A 242 23.31 12.34 8.32
N SER A 243 21.99 12.17 8.32
CA SER A 243 21.33 10.99 7.77
C SER A 243 21.74 10.73 6.32
N VAL A 244 21.69 11.76 5.45
CA VAL A 244 22.10 11.65 4.04
C VAL A 244 23.55 11.17 3.90
N LYS A 245 24.49 11.75 4.64
CA LYS A 245 25.90 11.34 4.61
C LYS A 245 26.09 9.88 5.04
N ALA A 246 25.37 9.48 6.09
CA ALA A 246 25.43 8.11 6.61
C ALA A 246 24.82 7.10 5.62
N LEU A 247 23.68 7.44 4.99
CA LEU A 247 23.04 6.63 3.98
C LEU A 247 23.90 6.47 2.72
N VAL A 248 24.61 7.53 2.29
CA VAL A 248 25.58 7.44 1.19
C VAL A 248 26.70 6.44 1.52
N ALA A 249 27.16 6.39 2.77
CA ALA A 249 28.12 5.36 3.18
C ALA A 249 27.49 3.96 3.18
N ALA A 250 26.23 3.83 3.60
CA ALA A 250 25.50 2.56 3.65
C ALA A 250 25.18 1.96 2.25
N LEU A 251 25.28 2.75 1.16
CA LEU A 251 25.26 2.22 -0.22
C LEU A 251 26.43 1.25 -0.51
N LYS A 252 27.42 1.16 0.38
CA LYS A 252 28.57 0.25 0.26
C LYS A 252 28.52 -0.89 1.29
N ASP A 253 27.41 -1.10 1.98
CA ASP A 253 27.25 -2.19 2.94
C ASP A 253 27.48 -3.55 2.27
N GLY A 254 28.00 -4.52 3.05
CA GLY A 254 28.19 -5.88 2.57
C GLY A 254 26.89 -6.58 2.16
N ASP A 255 25.78 -6.29 2.86
CA ASP A 255 24.46 -6.84 2.63
C ASP A 255 23.69 -6.06 1.57
N ALA A 256 23.05 -6.75 0.63
CA ALA A 256 22.31 -6.14 -0.46
C ALA A 256 21.01 -5.46 0.00
N GLN A 257 20.33 -5.98 1.03
CA GLN A 257 19.11 -5.39 1.55
C GLN A 257 19.38 -4.07 2.26
N VAL A 258 20.54 -3.98 2.94
CA VAL A 258 20.98 -2.71 3.54
C VAL A 258 21.30 -1.66 2.46
N ARG A 259 22.02 -2.05 1.39
CA ARG A 259 22.28 -1.15 0.26
C ARG A 259 21.01 -0.68 -0.43
N ALA A 260 20.06 -1.59 -0.66
CA ALA A 260 18.76 -1.26 -1.28
C ALA A 260 17.95 -0.29 -0.40
N ALA A 261 17.87 -0.55 0.91
CA ALA A 261 17.21 0.35 1.86
C ALA A 261 17.85 1.75 1.91
N ALA A 262 19.19 1.80 1.88
CA ALA A 262 19.90 3.07 1.82
C ALA A 262 19.59 3.84 0.51
N ALA A 263 19.50 3.14 -0.62
CA ALA A 263 19.12 3.76 -1.89
C ALA A 263 17.70 4.33 -1.85
N GLN A 264 16.73 3.55 -1.38
CA GLN A 264 15.33 4.00 -1.22
C GLN A 264 15.22 5.21 -0.29
N ALA A 265 15.90 5.16 0.85
CA ALA A 265 15.94 6.26 1.82
C ALA A 265 16.51 7.56 1.23
N LEU A 266 17.51 7.46 0.37
CA LEU A 266 18.10 8.61 -0.34
C LEU A 266 17.19 9.19 -1.42
N GLY A 267 16.28 8.40 -1.98
CA GLY A 267 15.31 8.85 -3.01
C GLY A 267 14.15 9.67 -2.44
N GLY A 268 13.87 9.57 -1.15
CA GLY A 268 12.71 10.18 -0.50
C GLY A 268 12.85 11.69 -0.25
N LYS A 269 13.16 12.03 0.99
CA LYS A 269 13.21 13.43 1.48
C LYS A 269 14.62 14.08 1.42
N SER A 270 15.62 13.38 0.89
CA SER A 270 17.03 13.78 1.01
C SER A 270 17.44 14.91 0.05
N ASP A 271 18.53 15.63 0.41
CA ASP A 271 19.14 16.63 -0.47
C ASP A 271 19.65 15.98 -1.77
N VAL A 272 18.95 16.27 -2.86
CA VAL A 272 19.22 15.74 -4.22
C VAL A 272 20.69 15.95 -4.62
N LYS A 273 21.32 17.05 -4.24
CA LYS A 273 22.72 17.35 -4.62
C LYS A 273 23.72 16.40 -3.98
N GLN A 274 23.48 15.97 -2.74
CA GLN A 274 24.40 15.09 -2.02
C GLN A 274 24.18 13.61 -2.36
N SER A 275 22.95 13.21 -2.72
CA SER A 275 22.57 11.81 -2.98
C SER A 275 22.72 11.38 -4.44
N GLN A 276 22.64 12.30 -5.41
CA GLN A 276 22.58 11.97 -6.83
C GLN A 276 23.80 11.20 -7.33
N GLU A 277 25.03 11.73 -7.17
CA GLU A 277 26.24 11.07 -7.67
C GLU A 277 26.52 9.71 -7.00
N PRO A 278 26.35 9.54 -5.66
CA PRO A 278 26.40 8.22 -5.03
C PRO A 278 25.40 7.22 -5.57
N LEU A 279 24.13 7.63 -5.83
CA LEU A 279 23.11 6.78 -6.41
C LEU A 279 23.45 6.39 -7.87
N LEU A 280 23.94 7.34 -8.68
CA LEU A 280 24.41 7.05 -10.04
C LEU A 280 25.53 5.99 -10.06
N ALA A 281 26.43 6.03 -9.08
CA ALA A 281 27.46 5.00 -8.92
C ALA A 281 26.86 3.64 -8.53
N ALA A 282 25.87 3.61 -7.62
CA ALA A 282 25.20 2.42 -7.15
C ALA A 282 24.26 1.78 -8.19
N ALA A 283 23.91 2.48 -9.27
CA ALA A 283 23.14 1.93 -10.38
C ALA A 283 23.84 0.75 -11.09
N LYS A 284 25.13 0.52 -10.80
CA LYS A 284 25.91 -0.63 -11.31
C LYS A 284 26.14 -1.71 -10.26
N ASP A 285 25.34 -1.74 -9.19
CA ASP A 285 25.48 -2.77 -8.14
C ASP A 285 25.32 -4.17 -8.73
N LYS A 286 26.08 -5.12 -8.19
CA LYS A 286 26.01 -6.53 -8.59
C LYS A 286 24.65 -7.19 -8.33
N ASN A 287 23.90 -6.67 -7.33
CA ASN A 287 22.60 -7.20 -6.93
C ASN A 287 21.48 -6.45 -7.66
N PRO A 288 20.59 -7.15 -8.39
CA PRO A 288 19.52 -6.52 -9.15
C PRO A 288 18.49 -5.76 -8.28
N GLN A 289 18.24 -6.22 -7.05
CA GLN A 289 17.34 -5.51 -6.12
C GLN A 289 17.90 -4.14 -5.75
N VAL A 290 19.23 -4.03 -5.58
CA VAL A 290 19.89 -2.74 -5.33
C VAL A 290 19.79 -1.85 -6.58
N ARG A 291 20.05 -2.39 -7.78
CA ARG A 291 19.91 -1.61 -9.01
C ARG A 291 18.48 -1.08 -9.20
N ALA A 292 17.47 -1.92 -8.98
CA ALA A 292 16.06 -1.50 -9.05
C ALA A 292 15.73 -0.40 -8.04
N ALA A 293 16.11 -0.57 -6.77
CA ALA A 293 15.92 0.44 -5.71
C ALA A 293 16.60 1.77 -6.04
N VAL A 294 17.79 1.73 -6.64
CA VAL A 294 18.51 2.94 -7.08
C VAL A 294 17.76 3.66 -8.21
N ILE A 295 17.22 2.91 -9.18
CA ILE A 295 16.44 3.49 -10.27
C ILE A 295 15.18 4.17 -9.73
N GLU A 296 14.46 3.52 -8.83
CA GLU A 296 13.29 4.08 -8.16
C GLU A 296 13.66 5.35 -7.36
N ALA A 297 14.78 5.33 -6.64
CA ALA A 297 15.28 6.48 -5.90
C ALA A 297 15.62 7.68 -6.82
N LEU A 298 16.18 7.40 -7.99
CA LEU A 298 16.54 8.42 -8.98
C LEU A 298 15.33 8.97 -9.75
N ALA A 299 14.22 8.25 -9.83
CA ALA A 299 13.05 8.63 -10.64
C ALA A 299 12.48 10.01 -10.26
N GLY A 300 12.49 10.34 -8.95
CA GLY A 300 12.09 11.66 -8.45
C GLY A 300 13.06 12.80 -8.73
N MET A 301 14.28 12.50 -9.23
CA MET A 301 15.35 13.48 -9.45
C MET A 301 15.44 13.88 -10.92
N LYS A 302 15.52 15.17 -11.21
CA LYS A 302 15.59 15.70 -12.59
C LYS A 302 17.03 16.00 -12.99
N SER A 303 17.65 15.15 -13.82
CA SER A 303 18.99 15.39 -14.38
C SER A 303 19.16 14.61 -15.69
N PRO A 304 19.85 15.18 -16.72
CA PRO A 304 20.13 14.45 -17.96
C PRO A 304 20.90 13.14 -17.75
N LYS A 305 21.82 13.10 -16.79
CA LYS A 305 22.59 11.89 -16.47
C LYS A 305 21.72 10.74 -15.98
N ILE A 306 20.63 11.07 -15.26
CA ILE A 306 19.67 10.09 -14.73
C ILE A 306 18.91 9.42 -15.87
N GLU A 307 18.49 10.19 -16.88
CA GLU A 307 17.81 9.66 -18.06
C GLU A 307 18.67 8.63 -18.81
N ASP A 308 19.97 8.91 -18.98
CA ASP A 308 20.91 7.98 -19.62
C ASP A 308 21.07 6.68 -18.81
N ILE A 309 21.04 6.74 -17.48
CA ILE A 309 21.04 5.55 -16.62
C ILE A 309 19.77 4.72 -16.84
N PHE A 310 18.59 5.33 -16.89
CA PHE A 310 17.34 4.60 -17.13
C PHE A 310 17.32 3.95 -18.51
N ILE A 311 17.78 4.65 -19.54
CA ILE A 311 17.91 4.09 -20.89
C ILE A 311 18.86 2.89 -20.90
N SER A 312 19.97 2.97 -20.17
CA SER A 312 20.90 1.85 -20.02
C SER A 312 20.27 0.66 -19.29
N ALA A 313 19.52 0.93 -18.21
CA ALA A 313 18.89 -0.07 -17.38
C ALA A 313 17.74 -0.83 -18.07
N LEU A 314 17.21 -0.32 -19.19
CA LEU A 314 16.29 -1.10 -20.05
C LEU A 314 16.93 -2.34 -20.66
N LYS A 315 18.24 -2.47 -20.61
CA LYS A 315 19.01 -3.62 -21.12
C LYS A 315 19.54 -4.51 -19.99
N ASP A 316 19.09 -4.29 -18.75
CA ASP A 316 19.52 -5.09 -17.61
C ASP A 316 19.08 -6.56 -17.77
N GLU A 317 19.88 -7.47 -17.29
CA GLU A 317 19.57 -8.90 -17.28
C GLU A 317 18.30 -9.22 -16.47
N ASP A 318 18.09 -8.47 -15.38
CA ASP A 318 16.98 -8.68 -14.45
C ASP A 318 15.72 -7.94 -14.92
N PRO A 319 14.57 -8.63 -15.05
CA PRO A 319 13.33 -8.02 -15.54
C PRO A 319 12.76 -6.97 -14.59
N GLN A 320 13.04 -7.06 -13.27
CA GLN A 320 12.56 -6.05 -12.31
C GLN A 320 13.32 -4.72 -12.51
N VAL A 321 14.62 -4.78 -12.79
CA VAL A 321 15.42 -3.60 -13.10
C VAL A 321 14.92 -2.93 -14.38
N ARG A 322 14.67 -3.74 -15.44
CA ARG A 322 14.08 -3.20 -16.69
C ARG A 322 12.70 -2.59 -16.47
N PHE A 323 11.86 -3.21 -15.60
CA PHE A 323 10.55 -2.69 -15.25
C PHE A 323 10.66 -1.34 -14.53
N SER A 324 11.45 -1.23 -13.46
CA SER A 324 11.67 0.03 -12.74
C SER A 324 12.22 1.13 -13.67
N ALA A 325 13.14 0.78 -14.57
CA ALA A 325 13.68 1.73 -15.55
C ALA A 325 12.61 2.21 -16.56
N THR A 326 11.72 1.30 -16.98
CA THR A 326 10.61 1.63 -17.88
C THR A 326 9.62 2.59 -17.22
N GLU A 327 9.25 2.34 -15.97
CA GLU A 327 8.36 3.24 -15.20
C GLU A 327 9.02 4.61 -14.97
N ALA A 328 10.29 4.64 -14.58
CA ALA A 328 11.04 5.87 -14.38
C ALA A 328 11.11 6.74 -15.66
N LEU A 329 11.36 6.12 -16.81
CA LEU A 329 11.34 6.81 -18.12
C LEU A 329 9.96 7.36 -18.49
N ALA A 330 8.90 6.63 -18.14
CA ALA A 330 7.53 7.07 -18.34
C ALA A 330 7.18 8.31 -17.50
N GLU A 331 7.72 8.40 -16.27
CA GLU A 331 7.50 9.54 -15.36
C GLU A 331 8.21 10.82 -15.82
N ILE A 332 9.43 10.72 -16.33
CA ILE A 332 10.21 11.89 -16.78
C ILE A 332 9.51 12.64 -17.91
N LYS A 333 8.68 11.96 -18.70
CA LYS A 333 8.00 12.51 -19.90
C LYS A 333 8.94 13.17 -20.90
N SER A 334 10.16 12.66 -21.00
CA SER A 334 11.14 13.17 -21.97
C SER A 334 10.89 12.60 -23.37
N PRO A 335 10.98 13.43 -24.42
CA PRO A 335 10.92 12.95 -25.80
C PRO A 335 12.00 11.90 -26.15
N LYS A 336 13.14 11.91 -25.45
CA LYS A 336 14.20 10.92 -25.64
C LYS A 336 13.77 9.51 -25.20
N ALA A 337 12.79 9.40 -24.29
CA ALA A 337 12.27 8.11 -23.82
C ALA A 337 11.46 7.36 -24.88
N VAL A 338 10.94 8.03 -25.92
CA VAL A 338 10.06 7.40 -26.92
C VAL A 338 10.72 6.20 -27.59
N LYS A 339 11.91 6.36 -28.15
CA LYS A 339 12.60 5.26 -28.84
C LYS A 339 12.97 4.10 -27.91
N PRO A 340 13.56 4.32 -26.72
CA PRO A 340 13.78 3.25 -25.74
C PRO A 340 12.50 2.52 -25.32
N LEU A 341 11.40 3.23 -25.07
CA LEU A 341 10.13 2.63 -24.69
C LEU A 341 9.49 1.83 -25.84
N LEU A 342 9.65 2.28 -27.09
CA LEU A 342 9.23 1.49 -28.28
C LEU A 342 10.00 0.15 -28.37
N ALA A 343 11.28 0.14 -28.03
CA ALA A 343 12.05 -1.11 -27.94
C ALA A 343 11.55 -2.01 -26.81
N ALA A 344 11.24 -1.45 -25.65
CA ALA A 344 10.74 -2.16 -24.48
C ALA A 344 9.34 -2.79 -24.68
N LEU A 345 8.58 -2.38 -25.71
CA LEU A 345 7.33 -3.07 -26.08
C LEU A 345 7.56 -4.53 -26.57
N LYS A 346 8.80 -4.89 -26.86
CA LYS A 346 9.19 -6.24 -27.30
C LYS A 346 9.92 -7.03 -26.23
N ASP A 347 9.93 -6.56 -24.99
CA ASP A 347 10.61 -7.23 -23.86
C ASP A 347 9.99 -8.60 -23.58
N ASP A 348 10.81 -9.54 -23.13
CA ASP A 348 10.36 -10.88 -22.75
C ASP A 348 9.39 -10.82 -21.56
N SER A 349 9.58 -9.88 -20.62
CA SER A 349 8.72 -9.68 -19.46
C SER A 349 7.43 -8.97 -19.83
N PRO A 350 6.26 -9.57 -19.59
CA PRO A 350 4.97 -8.90 -19.80
C PRO A 350 4.81 -7.61 -18.99
N GLY A 351 5.39 -7.57 -17.79
CA GLY A 351 5.38 -6.37 -16.94
C GLY A 351 6.09 -5.19 -17.61
N VAL A 352 7.26 -5.44 -18.20
CA VAL A 352 8.03 -4.40 -18.94
C VAL A 352 7.25 -3.93 -20.16
N ARG A 353 6.67 -4.85 -20.96
CA ARG A 353 5.86 -4.46 -22.12
C ARG A 353 4.65 -3.59 -21.74
N ALA A 354 3.94 -3.97 -20.67
CA ALA A 354 2.79 -3.22 -20.17
C ALA A 354 3.18 -1.82 -19.66
N ALA A 355 4.28 -1.72 -18.91
CA ALA A 355 4.82 -0.44 -18.42
C ALA A 355 5.26 0.46 -19.59
N ALA A 356 5.92 -0.11 -20.60
CA ALA A 356 6.33 0.63 -21.80
C ALA A 356 5.12 1.18 -22.59
N ALA A 357 4.05 0.38 -22.73
CA ALA A 357 2.81 0.83 -23.35
C ALA A 357 2.20 2.00 -22.57
N LYS A 358 2.08 1.88 -21.25
CA LYS A 358 1.59 2.93 -20.34
C LYS A 358 2.41 4.22 -20.47
N GLY A 359 3.75 4.08 -20.51
CA GLY A 359 4.67 5.21 -20.66
C GLY A 359 4.50 5.93 -22.00
N LEU A 360 4.45 5.20 -23.10
CA LEU A 360 4.21 5.76 -24.43
C LEU A 360 2.85 6.44 -24.55
N GLY A 361 1.82 5.85 -23.95
CA GLY A 361 0.51 6.49 -23.85
C GLY A 361 0.57 7.81 -23.09
N SER A 362 1.31 7.89 -21.98
CA SER A 362 1.47 9.10 -21.18
C SER A 362 2.25 10.21 -21.90
N LEU A 363 3.19 9.83 -22.78
CA LEU A 363 3.91 10.76 -23.66
C LEU A 363 3.02 11.29 -24.78
N GLY A 364 1.99 10.54 -25.20
CA GLY A 364 1.05 10.94 -26.25
C GLY A 364 1.68 11.03 -27.63
N ASP A 365 2.87 10.44 -27.85
CA ASP A 365 3.57 10.52 -29.14
C ASP A 365 2.87 9.68 -30.22
N PRO A 366 2.45 10.28 -31.35
CA PRO A 366 1.82 9.55 -32.44
C PRO A 366 2.68 8.42 -33.04
N ALA A 367 4.00 8.50 -32.91
CA ALA A 367 4.92 7.45 -33.36
C ALA A 367 4.71 6.10 -32.63
N ALA A 368 4.10 6.12 -31.43
CA ALA A 368 3.80 4.92 -30.67
C ALA A 368 2.59 4.14 -31.22
N VAL A 369 1.68 4.79 -31.94
CA VAL A 369 0.40 4.20 -32.36
C VAL A 369 0.54 2.88 -33.14
N PRO A 370 1.42 2.75 -34.15
CA PRO A 370 1.58 1.46 -34.87
C PRO A 370 2.05 0.32 -33.96
N ALA A 371 3.03 0.59 -33.08
CA ALA A 371 3.56 -0.42 -32.17
C ALA A 371 2.53 -0.83 -31.10
N LEU A 372 1.70 0.10 -30.62
CA LEU A 372 0.60 -0.19 -29.70
C LEU A 372 -0.51 -1.03 -30.38
N PHE A 373 -0.71 -0.91 -31.70
CA PHE A 373 -1.62 -1.81 -32.43
C PHE A 373 -1.14 -3.26 -32.42
N ASP A 374 0.15 -3.48 -32.59
CA ASP A 374 0.71 -4.82 -32.53
C ASP A 374 0.56 -5.41 -31.12
N LEU A 375 0.71 -4.57 -30.11
CA LEU A 375 0.60 -4.96 -28.71
C LEU A 375 -0.84 -5.33 -28.27
N LEU A 376 -1.88 -4.89 -29.00
CA LEU A 376 -3.26 -5.39 -28.80
C LEU A 376 -3.41 -6.89 -29.11
N LYS A 377 -2.41 -7.51 -29.70
CA LYS A 377 -2.38 -8.96 -30.00
C LYS A 377 -1.48 -9.73 -29.02
N ASP A 378 -0.98 -9.11 -27.96
CA ASP A 378 -0.10 -9.76 -26.99
C ASP A 378 -0.79 -10.96 -26.33
N GLN A 379 -0.01 -11.99 -26.01
CA GLN A 379 -0.54 -13.18 -25.35
C GLN A 379 -1.11 -12.89 -23.94
N LYS A 380 -0.56 -11.88 -23.26
CA LYS A 380 -0.99 -11.51 -21.89
C LYS A 380 -2.07 -10.45 -21.92
N GLU A 381 -3.19 -10.74 -21.27
CA GLU A 381 -4.32 -9.83 -21.10
C GLU A 381 -3.90 -8.45 -20.57
N SER A 382 -3.07 -8.42 -19.52
CA SER A 382 -2.61 -7.18 -18.89
C SER A 382 -1.84 -6.26 -19.86
N VAL A 383 -1.12 -6.86 -20.81
CA VAL A 383 -0.39 -6.11 -21.85
C VAL A 383 -1.38 -5.54 -22.89
N ARG A 384 -2.35 -6.35 -23.35
CA ARG A 384 -3.40 -5.87 -24.27
C ARG A 384 -4.23 -4.75 -23.64
N ALA A 385 -4.59 -4.88 -22.37
CA ALA A 385 -5.32 -3.85 -21.61
C ALA A 385 -4.52 -2.53 -21.52
N SER A 386 -3.22 -2.62 -21.23
CA SER A 386 -2.32 -1.45 -21.21
C SER A 386 -2.16 -0.81 -22.58
N ALA A 387 -2.09 -1.59 -23.64
CA ALA A 387 -2.03 -1.10 -25.01
C ALA A 387 -3.32 -0.35 -25.40
N ALA A 388 -4.49 -0.90 -25.05
CA ALA A 388 -5.78 -0.25 -25.30
C ALA A 388 -5.87 1.10 -24.58
N ALA A 389 -5.54 1.14 -23.28
CA ALA A 389 -5.50 2.38 -22.51
C ALA A 389 -4.50 3.41 -23.06
N ALA A 390 -3.30 2.95 -23.47
CA ALA A 390 -2.28 3.81 -24.06
C ALA A 390 -2.76 4.45 -25.37
N LEU A 391 -3.45 3.70 -26.22
CA LEU A 391 -4.02 4.21 -27.46
C LEU A 391 -5.05 5.32 -27.23
N GLY A 392 -5.85 5.23 -26.14
CA GLY A 392 -6.77 6.30 -25.73
C GLY A 392 -6.03 7.61 -25.48
N LYS A 393 -4.95 7.54 -24.71
CA LYS A 393 -4.12 8.71 -24.34
C LYS A 393 -3.42 9.36 -25.54
N THR A 394 -3.11 8.62 -26.59
CA THR A 394 -2.56 9.20 -27.84
C THR A 394 -3.56 10.09 -28.57
N LYS A 395 -4.85 9.99 -28.25
CA LYS A 395 -5.97 10.69 -28.90
C LYS A 395 -6.01 10.53 -30.42
N SER A 396 -5.40 9.47 -30.93
CA SER A 396 -5.34 9.20 -32.37
C SER A 396 -6.62 8.52 -32.87
N PRO A 397 -7.39 9.13 -33.79
CA PRO A 397 -8.59 8.50 -34.36
C PRO A 397 -8.30 7.20 -35.14
N ARG A 398 -7.04 7.00 -35.56
CA ARG A 398 -6.61 5.77 -36.24
C ARG A 398 -6.75 4.53 -35.36
N ALA A 399 -6.74 4.71 -33.99
CA ALA A 399 -6.86 3.62 -33.04
C ALA A 399 -8.27 3.00 -32.97
N ILE A 400 -9.31 3.72 -33.38
CA ILE A 400 -10.71 3.28 -33.22
C ILE A 400 -10.94 1.90 -33.84
N LYS A 401 -10.46 1.67 -35.07
CA LYS A 401 -10.67 0.37 -35.76
C LYS A 401 -10.05 -0.80 -34.99
N ALA A 402 -8.84 -0.63 -34.47
CA ALA A 402 -8.16 -1.66 -33.68
C ALA A 402 -8.84 -1.89 -32.33
N LEU A 403 -9.25 -0.81 -31.65
CA LEU A 403 -9.97 -0.87 -30.37
C LEU A 403 -11.33 -1.57 -30.52
N VAL A 404 -12.05 -1.39 -31.64
CA VAL A 404 -13.30 -2.13 -31.91
C VAL A 404 -13.05 -3.64 -31.94
N GLY A 405 -11.91 -4.08 -32.51
CA GLY A 405 -11.55 -5.49 -32.58
C GLY A 405 -11.47 -6.14 -31.18
N VAL A 406 -10.77 -5.50 -30.27
CA VAL A 406 -10.61 -6.01 -28.88
C VAL A 406 -11.86 -5.78 -28.02
N LEU A 407 -12.61 -4.70 -28.25
CA LEU A 407 -13.88 -4.44 -27.56
C LEU A 407 -14.89 -5.56 -27.76
N ASN A 408 -14.90 -6.21 -28.93
CA ASN A 408 -15.86 -7.24 -29.26
C ASN A 408 -15.44 -8.67 -28.85
N ASN A 409 -14.12 -8.93 -28.74
CA ASN A 409 -13.62 -10.31 -28.76
C ASN A 409 -12.56 -10.60 -27.68
N ASP A 410 -12.34 -9.73 -26.72
CA ASP A 410 -11.29 -9.93 -25.70
C ASP A 410 -11.88 -10.17 -24.29
N GLU A 411 -11.02 -10.35 -23.30
CA GLU A 411 -11.39 -10.43 -21.89
C GLU A 411 -11.94 -9.09 -21.36
N MET A 412 -12.67 -9.16 -20.27
CA MET A 412 -13.38 -8.00 -19.70
C MET A 412 -12.48 -6.79 -19.44
N PRO A 413 -11.30 -6.90 -18.81
CA PRO A 413 -10.43 -5.74 -18.59
C PRO A 413 -9.96 -5.06 -19.88
N VAL A 414 -9.73 -5.82 -20.95
CA VAL A 414 -9.34 -5.27 -22.25
C VAL A 414 -10.50 -4.53 -22.90
N ARG A 415 -11.72 -5.11 -22.83
CA ARG A 415 -12.94 -4.47 -23.35
C ARG A 415 -13.25 -3.16 -22.64
N VAL A 416 -13.10 -3.13 -21.29
CA VAL A 416 -13.28 -1.90 -20.49
C VAL A 416 -12.29 -0.82 -20.96
N ASN A 417 -10.99 -1.15 -21.04
CA ASN A 417 -9.98 -0.19 -21.47
C ASN A 417 -10.19 0.27 -22.92
N ALA A 418 -10.68 -0.60 -23.80
CA ALA A 418 -11.01 -0.22 -25.18
C ALA A 418 -12.18 0.77 -25.24
N ALA A 419 -13.24 0.56 -24.44
CA ALA A 419 -14.37 1.49 -24.35
C ALA A 419 -13.94 2.85 -23.80
N VAL A 420 -13.18 2.88 -22.69
CA VAL A 420 -12.59 4.09 -22.11
C VAL A 420 -11.73 4.83 -23.14
N ALA A 421 -10.82 4.10 -23.81
CA ALA A 421 -9.92 4.66 -24.80
C ALA A 421 -10.67 5.33 -25.96
N MET A 422 -11.75 4.70 -26.45
CA MET A 422 -12.60 5.30 -27.49
C MET A 422 -13.24 6.60 -27.02
N GLY A 423 -13.69 6.66 -25.77
CA GLY A 423 -14.20 7.88 -25.14
C GLY A 423 -13.11 8.98 -25.08
N GLU A 424 -11.90 8.63 -24.58
CA GLU A 424 -10.77 9.57 -24.47
C GLU A 424 -10.31 10.12 -25.83
N ILE A 425 -10.32 9.30 -26.89
CA ILE A 425 -10.02 9.73 -28.24
C ILE A 425 -11.03 10.80 -28.73
N GLY A 426 -12.26 10.71 -28.28
CA GLY A 426 -13.29 11.72 -28.58
C GLY A 426 -13.76 11.72 -30.04
N SER A 427 -13.45 10.68 -30.81
CA SER A 427 -13.83 10.64 -32.23
C SER A 427 -15.27 10.21 -32.46
N PRO A 428 -16.05 10.92 -33.28
CA PRO A 428 -17.40 10.50 -33.67
C PRO A 428 -17.49 9.07 -34.24
N ARG A 429 -16.37 8.54 -34.79
CA ARG A 429 -16.29 7.16 -35.28
C ARG A 429 -16.43 6.12 -34.19
N ALA A 430 -16.21 6.50 -32.91
CA ALA A 430 -16.37 5.63 -31.76
C ALA A 430 -17.82 5.46 -31.31
N VAL A 431 -18.73 6.36 -31.69
CA VAL A 431 -20.11 6.37 -31.17
C VAL A 431 -20.85 5.07 -31.47
N LYS A 432 -20.91 4.62 -32.72
CA LYS A 432 -21.59 3.35 -33.07
C LYS A 432 -20.98 2.13 -32.35
N PRO A 433 -19.67 1.92 -32.29
CA PRO A 433 -19.07 0.86 -31.48
C PRO A 433 -19.43 0.93 -30.01
N LEU A 434 -19.40 2.10 -29.39
CA LEU A 434 -19.74 2.29 -27.98
C LEU A 434 -21.24 2.04 -27.70
N VAL A 435 -22.15 2.47 -28.60
CA VAL A 435 -23.57 2.15 -28.48
C VAL A 435 -23.82 0.63 -28.52
N ARG A 436 -23.09 -0.13 -29.33
CA ARG A 436 -23.15 -1.59 -29.32
C ARG A 436 -22.64 -2.18 -28.01
N ALA A 437 -21.60 -1.59 -27.42
CA ALA A 437 -21.02 -2.04 -26.17
C ALA A 437 -21.95 -1.83 -24.94
N LEU A 438 -23.02 -1.03 -25.07
CA LEU A 438 -24.06 -0.92 -24.03
C LEU A 438 -24.85 -2.23 -23.84
N SER A 439 -24.72 -3.20 -24.75
CA SER A 439 -25.27 -4.56 -24.60
C SER A 439 -24.23 -5.58 -24.14
N ASP A 440 -23.04 -5.15 -23.69
CA ASP A 440 -22.03 -6.09 -23.18
C ASP A 440 -22.52 -6.82 -21.93
N LYS A 441 -22.11 -8.08 -21.78
CA LYS A 441 -22.43 -8.90 -20.61
C LYS A 441 -21.91 -8.33 -19.30
N SER A 442 -20.82 -7.55 -19.33
CA SER A 442 -20.19 -6.93 -18.15
C SER A 442 -20.74 -5.53 -17.92
N GLY A 443 -21.24 -5.26 -16.69
CA GLY A 443 -21.67 -3.93 -16.27
C GLY A 443 -20.56 -2.88 -16.42
N CYS A 444 -19.30 -3.24 -16.06
CA CYS A 444 -18.16 -2.33 -16.19
C CYS A 444 -17.92 -1.88 -17.65
N VAL A 445 -18.13 -2.78 -18.63
CA VAL A 445 -17.99 -2.41 -20.05
C VAL A 445 -19.13 -1.50 -20.49
N ARG A 446 -20.37 -1.77 -20.06
CA ARG A 446 -21.52 -0.91 -20.37
C ARG A 446 -21.36 0.48 -19.80
N GLU A 447 -20.93 0.58 -18.53
CA GLU A 447 -20.67 1.85 -17.85
C GLU A 447 -19.54 2.65 -18.56
N ALA A 448 -18.44 2.00 -18.92
CA ALA A 448 -17.35 2.61 -19.66
C ALA A 448 -17.82 3.12 -21.04
N ALA A 449 -18.67 2.35 -21.72
CA ALA A 449 -19.25 2.75 -23.01
C ALA A 449 -20.19 3.96 -22.88
N ALA A 450 -21.07 3.97 -21.87
CA ALA A 450 -21.97 5.09 -21.58
C ALA A 450 -21.18 6.37 -21.23
N SER A 451 -20.14 6.26 -20.41
CA SER A 451 -19.24 7.37 -20.08
C SER A 451 -18.51 7.89 -21.31
N GLY A 452 -17.99 6.99 -22.18
CA GLY A 452 -17.35 7.36 -23.44
C GLY A 452 -18.29 8.10 -24.38
N LEU A 453 -19.53 7.64 -24.52
CA LEU A 453 -20.58 8.31 -25.31
C LEU A 453 -20.88 9.71 -24.76
N ALA A 454 -21.03 9.84 -23.44
CA ALA A 454 -21.27 11.13 -22.80
C ALA A 454 -20.11 12.11 -23.06
N HIS A 455 -18.86 11.63 -22.99
CA HIS A 455 -17.67 12.44 -23.26
C HIS A 455 -17.62 12.94 -24.73
N ILE A 456 -17.95 12.07 -25.70
CA ILE A 456 -17.91 12.42 -27.13
C ILE A 456 -19.02 13.39 -27.52
N THR A 457 -20.22 13.21 -26.96
CA THR A 457 -21.42 13.90 -27.43
C THR A 457 -21.89 15.06 -26.53
N GLY A 458 -21.40 15.10 -25.29
CA GLY A 458 -21.87 16.04 -24.28
C GLY A 458 -23.29 15.72 -23.77
N LYS A 459 -23.85 14.54 -24.10
CA LYS A 459 -25.18 14.09 -23.64
C LYS A 459 -25.02 12.91 -22.69
N ASN A 460 -26.02 12.67 -21.86
CA ASN A 460 -26.01 11.52 -20.95
C ASN A 460 -27.37 10.81 -20.98
N PHE A 461 -27.41 9.62 -21.54
CA PHE A 461 -28.55 8.72 -21.54
C PHE A 461 -28.23 7.44 -20.76
N GLY A 462 -27.15 7.40 -19.97
CA GLY A 462 -26.73 6.20 -19.24
C GLY A 462 -26.51 5.00 -20.17
N GLU A 463 -27.01 3.85 -19.80
CA GLU A 463 -26.95 2.61 -20.59
C GLU A 463 -28.12 2.43 -21.57
N ASP A 464 -28.99 3.44 -21.76
CA ASP A 464 -30.14 3.34 -22.67
C ASP A 464 -29.70 3.35 -24.14
N GLN A 465 -29.53 2.15 -24.67
CA GLN A 465 -29.12 1.93 -26.06
C GLN A 465 -30.09 2.49 -27.08
N VAL A 466 -31.40 2.50 -26.77
CA VAL A 466 -32.44 3.00 -27.69
C VAL A 466 -32.33 4.52 -27.81
N ALA A 467 -32.21 5.22 -26.67
CA ALA A 467 -32.01 6.68 -26.65
C ALA A 467 -30.72 7.08 -27.37
N TRP A 468 -29.62 6.35 -27.17
CA TRP A 468 -28.35 6.60 -27.87
C TRP A 468 -28.43 6.38 -29.37
N ASN A 469 -29.11 5.32 -29.82
CA ASN A 469 -29.31 5.07 -31.25
C ASN A 469 -30.13 6.20 -31.91
N LYS A 470 -31.24 6.60 -31.28
CA LYS A 470 -32.08 7.68 -31.76
C LYS A 470 -31.29 8.98 -31.90
N TYR A 471 -30.62 9.38 -30.81
CA TYR A 471 -29.79 10.58 -30.79
C TYR A 471 -28.72 10.55 -31.91
N TRP A 472 -28.03 9.41 -32.10
CA TRP A 472 -27.00 9.31 -33.12
C TRP A 472 -27.58 9.45 -34.54
N GLU A 473 -28.67 8.79 -34.86
CA GLU A 473 -29.27 8.88 -36.19
C GLU A 473 -29.75 10.31 -36.52
N GLU A 474 -30.24 11.05 -35.56
CA GLU A 474 -30.66 12.45 -35.70
C GLU A 474 -29.48 13.42 -35.86
N ASN A 475 -28.29 13.13 -35.32
CA ASN A 475 -27.19 14.08 -35.22
C ASN A 475 -25.93 13.68 -36.01
N LYS A 476 -25.84 12.47 -36.55
CA LYS A 476 -24.62 11.92 -37.19
C LYS A 476 -24.05 12.78 -38.30
N GLU A 477 -24.89 13.39 -39.12
CA GLU A 477 -24.47 14.26 -40.25
C GLU A 477 -23.68 15.48 -39.74
N ALA A 478 -24.12 16.11 -38.66
CA ALA A 478 -23.43 17.23 -38.02
C ALA A 478 -22.04 16.81 -37.52
N TYR A 479 -21.94 15.65 -36.81
CA TYR A 479 -20.67 15.15 -36.31
C TYR A 479 -19.69 14.76 -37.43
N LEU A 480 -20.20 14.11 -38.48
CA LEU A 480 -19.36 13.67 -39.60
C LEU A 480 -18.92 14.84 -40.52
N SER A 481 -19.74 15.86 -40.66
CA SER A 481 -19.39 17.06 -41.44
C SER A 481 -18.26 17.88 -40.78
N VAL A 482 -18.21 17.93 -39.43
CA VAL A 482 -17.12 18.57 -38.70
C VAL A 482 -15.80 17.81 -38.91
N CYS A 483 -15.86 16.48 -38.97
CA CYS A 483 -14.67 15.66 -39.29
C CYS A 483 -14.20 15.84 -40.75
N ALA A 484 -15.12 15.97 -41.72
CA ALA A 484 -14.79 16.20 -43.12
C ALA A 484 -14.10 17.55 -43.37
N LYS A 485 -14.40 18.55 -42.56
CA LYS A 485 -13.79 19.89 -42.63
C LYS A 485 -12.42 19.99 -41.93
N GLY A 486 -11.84 18.87 -41.47
CA GLY A 486 -10.53 18.85 -40.81
C GLY A 486 -10.54 19.45 -39.40
N LEU A 487 -11.74 19.79 -38.84
CA LEU A 487 -11.90 20.36 -37.51
C LEU A 487 -11.93 19.28 -36.39
N CYS A 488 -12.05 18.00 -36.73
CA CYS A 488 -11.66 16.92 -35.83
C CYS A 488 -10.13 16.85 -35.87
N ARG A 489 -9.46 17.60 -34.97
CA ARG A 489 -7.99 17.53 -34.88
C ARG A 489 -7.55 16.08 -34.80
N TYR A 490 -6.57 15.74 -35.64
CA TYR A 490 -5.88 14.47 -35.82
C TYR A 490 -5.52 13.80 -34.52
#